data_a23c2bd1f84846a70917a28835b77db0
#
_entry.id   a23c2bd1f84846a70917a28835b77db0
#
_cell.length_a   1.000
_cell.length_b   1.000
_cell.length_c   1.000
_cell.angle_alpha   90.00
_cell.angle_beta   90.00
_cell.angle_gamma   90.00
#
_symmetry.space_group_name_H-M   'P 1'
#
loop_
_entity.id
_entity.type
_entity.pdbx_description
1 polymer ?
#
loop_
_entity_poly.entity_id
_entity_poly.type
_entity_poly.pdbx_seq_one_letter_code
_entity_poly.pdbx_strand_id
1 'polypeptide(L)'
;MAKTQIIVQPRPKERGIAHEEAKLQARMVMKFAEIWPHRRGHLFATFQEVSSGVEGSMKLSMGLVRGVSDLIYCDEGVLIGIEVKCPGTRHKVAHLIEQAEWLIRVPKWGYFCDDLDDFINIIDGGVGGIDPVNVLEYCKKAKTKQILWDKSLFI
;
A
#
# COMPACT_ATOMS: atom_id res chain seq x y z
N MET A 1 -40.23 30.32 -18.14
CA MET A 1 -39.95 29.53 -16.93
C MET A 1 -38.50 29.01 -17.02
N ALA A 2 -37.66 29.54 -16.16
CA ALA A 2 -36.27 29.11 -16.09
C ALA A 2 -36.19 27.72 -15.40
N LYS A 3 -35.66 26.71 -16.08
CA LYS A 3 -35.39 25.42 -15.47
C LYS A 3 -34.18 25.55 -14.55
N THR A 4 -34.41 25.45 -13.24
CA THR A 4 -33.32 25.38 -12.26
C THR A 4 -32.54 24.10 -12.48
N GLN A 5 -31.34 24.20 -13.04
CA GLN A 5 -30.41 23.10 -13.09
C GLN A 5 -29.91 22.83 -11.66
N ILE A 6 -30.27 21.67 -11.13
CA ILE A 6 -29.68 21.17 -9.88
C ILE A 6 -28.25 20.76 -10.24
N ILE A 7 -27.29 21.57 -9.86
CA ILE A 7 -25.87 21.21 -9.92
C ILE A 7 -25.64 20.20 -8.80
N VAL A 8 -25.64 18.93 -9.16
CA VAL A 8 -25.21 17.87 -8.24
C VAL A 8 -23.69 17.98 -8.13
N GLN A 9 -23.23 18.50 -7.00
CA GLN A 9 -21.79 18.48 -6.72
C GLN A 9 -21.33 17.03 -6.55
N PRO A 10 -20.23 16.61 -7.20
CA PRO A 10 -19.71 15.25 -7.00
C PRO A 10 -19.27 15.06 -5.55
N ARG A 11 -19.66 13.94 -4.97
CA ARG A 11 -19.37 13.60 -3.57
C ARG A 11 -17.84 13.51 -3.36
N PRO A 12 -17.29 14.20 -2.32
CA PRO A 12 -15.83 14.24 -2.12
C PRO A 12 -15.29 13.00 -1.40
N LYS A 13 -15.77 11.77 -1.67
CA LYS A 13 -15.49 10.61 -0.80
C LYS A 13 -14.36 9.65 -1.23
N GLU A 14 -13.83 9.74 -2.44
CA GLU A 14 -12.80 8.79 -2.87
C GLU A 14 -11.40 9.41 -3.07
N ARG A 15 -11.31 10.71 -3.16
CA ARG A 15 -10.02 11.41 -3.33
C ARG A 15 -9.19 11.53 -2.05
N GLY A 16 -9.80 11.41 -0.87
CA GLY A 16 -9.13 11.66 0.40
C GLY A 16 -8.17 10.54 0.83
N ILE A 17 -8.55 9.29 0.66
CA ILE A 17 -7.82 8.12 1.21
C ILE A 17 -6.54 7.84 0.40
N ALA A 18 -6.66 7.71 -0.92
CA ALA A 18 -5.51 7.54 -1.82
C ALA A 18 -4.52 8.71 -1.70
N HIS A 19 -5.02 9.91 -1.40
CA HIS A 19 -4.20 11.09 -1.23
C HIS A 19 -3.36 11.08 0.06
N GLU A 20 -3.91 10.60 1.18
CA GLU A 20 -3.17 10.51 2.46
C GLU A 20 -2.08 9.41 2.40
N GLU A 21 -2.37 8.26 1.82
CA GLU A 21 -1.36 7.22 1.60
C GLU A 21 -0.26 7.69 0.65
N ALA A 22 -0.62 8.37 -0.45
CA ALA A 22 0.35 8.94 -1.39
C ALA A 22 1.24 10.00 -0.72
N LYS A 23 0.71 10.84 0.16
CA LYS A 23 1.50 11.81 0.93
C LYS A 23 2.48 11.11 1.87
N LEU A 24 2.04 10.08 2.59
CA LEU A 24 2.90 9.32 3.47
C LEU A 24 4.01 8.62 2.68
N GLN A 25 3.67 7.99 1.57
CA GLN A 25 4.64 7.36 0.66
C GLN A 25 5.67 8.37 0.15
N ALA A 26 5.24 9.55 -0.27
CA ALA A 26 6.14 10.63 -0.72
C ALA A 26 7.12 11.05 0.39
N ARG A 27 6.65 11.17 1.63
CA ARG A 27 7.49 11.47 2.79
C ARG A 27 8.51 10.36 3.06
N MET A 28 8.13 9.10 2.91
CA MET A 28 9.03 7.95 3.03
C MET A 28 10.15 8.01 1.99
N VAL A 29 9.80 8.25 0.73
CA VAL A 29 10.77 8.34 -0.37
C VAL A 29 11.72 9.53 -0.19
N MET A 30 11.19 10.68 0.21
CA MET A 30 12.02 11.86 0.51
C MET A 30 12.98 11.62 1.68
N LYS A 31 12.50 10.98 2.74
CA LYS A 31 13.32 10.66 3.91
C LYS A 31 14.40 9.64 3.60
N PHE A 32 14.08 8.66 2.79
CA PHE A 32 15.07 7.71 2.28
C PHE A 32 16.20 8.42 1.51
N ALA A 33 15.86 9.31 0.59
CA ALA A 33 16.85 10.07 -0.18
C ALA A 33 17.72 10.98 0.69
N GLU A 34 17.15 11.52 1.77
CA GLU A 34 17.86 12.35 2.74
C GLU A 34 18.86 11.54 3.59
N ILE A 35 18.44 10.39 4.11
CA ILE A 35 19.27 9.56 5.00
C ILE A 35 20.30 8.74 4.22
N TRP A 36 19.90 8.18 3.08
CA TRP A 36 20.74 7.28 2.26
C TRP A 36 20.93 7.77 0.84
N PRO A 37 21.51 8.96 0.62
CA PRO A 37 21.65 9.52 -0.74
C PRO A 37 22.48 8.63 -1.67
N HIS A 38 23.39 7.82 -1.13
CA HIS A 38 24.21 6.87 -1.88
C HIS A 38 23.46 5.61 -2.31
N ARG A 39 22.25 5.37 -1.81
CA ARG A 39 21.38 4.24 -2.17
C ARG A 39 20.30 4.63 -3.17
N ARG A 40 20.51 5.66 -3.95
CA ARG A 40 19.55 6.08 -4.99
C ARG A 40 19.29 4.93 -5.96
N GLY A 41 18.01 4.66 -6.22
CA GLY A 41 17.57 3.56 -7.07
C GLY A 41 17.33 2.23 -6.35
N HIS A 42 17.77 2.08 -5.11
CA HIS A 42 17.47 0.90 -4.29
C HIS A 42 16.03 0.88 -3.79
N LEU A 43 15.41 2.03 -3.59
CA LEU A 43 14.00 2.18 -3.26
C LEU A 43 13.25 2.71 -4.46
N PHE A 44 12.17 2.05 -4.85
CA PHE A 44 11.31 2.49 -5.95
C PHE A 44 9.85 2.14 -5.71
N ALA A 45 8.98 2.94 -6.32
CA ALA A 45 7.54 2.74 -6.26
C ALA A 45 7.06 1.82 -7.40
N THR A 46 6.04 1.04 -7.10
CA THR A 46 5.35 0.23 -8.10
C THR A 46 4.00 0.88 -8.40
N PHE A 47 3.91 1.68 -9.43
CA PHE A 47 2.63 2.28 -9.84
C PHE A 47 1.81 1.25 -10.63
N GLN A 48 1.02 0.47 -9.91
CA GLN A 48 0.18 -0.55 -10.54
C GLN A 48 -1.29 -0.25 -10.32
N GLU A 49 -1.92 0.42 -11.26
CA GLU A 49 -3.36 0.49 -11.34
C GLU A 49 -3.88 -0.67 -12.18
N VAL A 50 -4.61 -1.58 -11.56
CA VAL A 50 -5.36 -2.60 -12.28
C VAL A 50 -6.71 -2.02 -12.67
N SER A 51 -6.79 -1.54 -13.91
CA SER A 51 -8.07 -1.15 -14.50
C SER A 51 -8.92 -2.39 -14.80
N SER A 52 -10.24 -2.21 -14.81
CA SER A 52 -11.19 -3.24 -15.23
C SER A 52 -11.32 -3.31 -16.76
N GLY A 53 -11.88 -4.41 -17.29
CA GLY A 53 -12.20 -4.58 -18.69
C GLY A 53 -11.01 -5.01 -19.56
N VAL A 54 -11.04 -4.64 -20.84
CA VAL A 54 -10.06 -5.09 -21.85
C VAL A 54 -8.65 -4.60 -21.51
N GLU A 55 -8.52 -3.36 -21.07
CA GLU A 55 -7.22 -2.79 -20.68
C GLU A 55 -6.63 -3.52 -19.45
N GLY A 56 -7.45 -3.81 -18.43
CA GLY A 56 -7.03 -4.57 -17.27
C GLY A 56 -6.59 -5.98 -17.63
N SER A 57 -7.34 -6.66 -18.49
CA SER A 57 -6.99 -8.00 -19.00
C SER A 57 -5.69 -7.99 -19.81
N MET A 58 -5.47 -6.96 -20.61
CA MET A 58 -4.24 -6.79 -21.37
C MET A 58 -3.02 -6.60 -20.43
N LYS A 59 -3.13 -5.74 -19.44
CA LYS A 59 -2.07 -5.52 -18.44
C LYS A 59 -1.72 -6.80 -17.69
N LEU A 60 -2.71 -7.58 -17.24
CA LEU A 60 -2.49 -8.87 -16.59
C LEU A 60 -1.78 -9.87 -17.52
N SER A 61 -2.14 -9.92 -18.79
CA SER A 61 -1.48 -10.80 -19.78
C SER A 61 -0.03 -10.37 -20.06
N MET A 62 0.29 -9.11 -19.86
CA MET A 62 1.65 -8.55 -19.99
C MET A 62 2.50 -8.71 -18.71
N GLY A 63 2.00 -9.39 -17.70
CA GLY A 63 2.74 -9.68 -16.48
C GLY A 63 2.44 -8.77 -15.29
N LEU A 64 1.38 -7.95 -15.37
CA LEU A 64 0.93 -7.21 -14.19
C LEU A 64 0.46 -8.19 -13.12
N VAL A 65 0.96 -8.05 -11.91
CA VAL A 65 0.59 -8.89 -10.77
C VAL A 65 -0.23 -8.06 -9.77
N ARG A 66 -1.35 -8.62 -9.32
CA ARG A 66 -2.17 -7.99 -8.29
C ARG A 66 -1.51 -8.11 -6.91
N GLY A 67 -1.74 -7.11 -6.08
CA GLY A 67 -1.30 -7.13 -4.68
C GLY A 67 0.18 -6.80 -4.46
N VAL A 68 0.93 -6.42 -5.50
CA VAL A 68 2.30 -5.95 -5.35
C VAL A 68 2.34 -4.72 -4.46
N SER A 69 3.29 -4.67 -3.54
CA SER A 69 3.43 -3.56 -2.59
C SER A 69 3.76 -2.22 -3.26
N ASP A 70 3.40 -1.13 -2.59
CA ASP A 70 3.60 0.25 -3.08
C ASP A 70 5.06 0.60 -3.30
N LEU A 71 5.93 0.16 -2.40
CA LEU A 71 7.37 0.38 -2.44
C LEU A 71 8.13 -0.94 -2.41
N ILE A 72 9.23 -0.98 -3.14
CA ILE A 72 10.21 -2.06 -3.09
C ILE A 72 11.59 -1.47 -2.77
N TYR A 73 12.22 -2.05 -1.77
CA TYR A 73 13.63 -1.80 -1.47
C TYR A 73 14.46 -3.02 -1.84
N CYS A 74 15.52 -2.81 -2.59
CA CYS A 74 16.40 -3.87 -3.06
C CYS A 74 17.85 -3.53 -2.72
N ASP A 75 18.52 -4.38 -1.95
CA ASP A 75 19.91 -4.22 -1.56
C ASP A 75 20.60 -5.58 -1.43
N GLU A 76 21.78 -5.70 -2.03
CA GLU A 76 22.61 -6.92 -2.01
C GLU A 76 21.84 -8.22 -2.36
N GLY A 77 20.92 -8.13 -3.31
CA GLY A 77 20.06 -9.26 -3.71
C GLY A 77 18.90 -9.57 -2.77
N VAL A 78 18.70 -8.78 -1.73
CA VAL A 78 17.55 -8.87 -0.82
C VAL A 78 16.46 -7.91 -1.27
N LEU A 79 15.25 -8.41 -1.41
CA LEU A 79 14.08 -7.64 -1.79
C LEU A 79 13.15 -7.51 -0.60
N ILE A 80 12.81 -6.27 -0.25
CA ILE A 80 11.84 -5.94 0.79
C ILE A 80 10.63 -5.26 0.15
N GLY A 81 9.43 -5.78 0.39
CA GLY A 81 8.17 -5.19 -0.03
C GLY A 81 7.54 -4.39 1.09
N ILE A 82 7.09 -3.17 0.80
CA ILE A 82 6.45 -2.29 1.78
C ILE A 82 5.13 -1.78 1.21
N GLU A 83 4.05 -2.18 1.83
CA GLU A 83 2.71 -1.69 1.53
C GLU A 83 2.36 -0.55 2.47
N VAL A 84 2.09 0.63 1.92
CA VAL A 84 1.82 1.84 2.71
C VAL A 84 0.35 1.91 3.07
N LYS A 85 0.05 2.18 4.32
CA LYS A 85 -1.29 2.41 4.84
C LYS A 85 -1.31 3.66 5.71
N CYS A 86 -2.49 4.27 5.83
CA CYS A 86 -2.68 5.37 6.79
C CYS A 86 -3.67 4.97 7.86
N PRO A 87 -3.41 5.30 9.14
CA PRO A 87 -4.38 5.09 10.21
C PRO A 87 -5.73 5.72 9.90
N GLY A 88 -6.82 5.01 10.20
CA GLY A 88 -8.18 5.49 9.99
C GLY A 88 -8.69 5.45 8.55
N THR A 89 -7.90 4.99 7.58
CA THR A 89 -8.35 4.78 6.21
C THR A 89 -9.11 3.46 6.06
N ARG A 90 -10.10 3.45 5.17
CA ARG A 90 -10.96 2.29 4.94
C ARG A 90 -10.43 1.44 3.81
N HIS A 91 -10.29 0.14 4.05
CA HIS A 91 -9.78 -0.82 3.07
C HIS A 91 -10.72 -2.00 2.88
N LYS A 92 -10.81 -2.48 1.66
CA LYS A 92 -11.50 -3.74 1.36
C LYS A 92 -10.68 -4.91 1.88
N VAL A 93 -11.32 -5.80 2.64
CA VAL A 93 -10.68 -7.00 3.19
C VAL A 93 -10.07 -7.87 2.09
N ALA A 94 -10.75 -8.03 0.95
CA ALA A 94 -10.23 -8.80 -0.19
C ALA A 94 -8.91 -8.24 -0.73
N HIS A 95 -8.75 -6.91 -0.80
CA HIS A 95 -7.50 -6.28 -1.24
C HIS A 95 -6.37 -6.47 -0.23
N LEU A 96 -6.67 -6.35 1.06
CA LEU A 96 -5.68 -6.58 2.12
C LEU A 96 -5.18 -8.03 2.10
N ILE A 97 -6.05 -8.99 1.81
CA ILE A 97 -5.66 -10.40 1.64
C ILE A 97 -4.69 -10.56 0.47
N GLU A 98 -5.01 -10.02 -0.71
CA GLU A 98 -4.12 -10.09 -1.89
C GLU A 98 -2.75 -9.47 -1.59
N GLN A 99 -2.72 -8.30 -0.97
CA GLN A 99 -1.50 -7.59 -0.60
C GLN A 99 -0.68 -8.37 0.44
N ALA A 100 -1.33 -8.91 1.47
CA ALA A 100 -0.67 -9.73 2.49
C ALA A 100 -0.09 -11.02 1.89
N GLU A 101 -0.82 -11.71 1.04
CA GLU A 101 -0.34 -12.92 0.37
C GLU A 101 0.88 -12.65 -0.50
N TRP A 102 0.89 -11.55 -1.23
CA TRP A 102 2.06 -11.16 -2.02
C TRP A 102 3.26 -10.84 -1.13
N LEU A 103 3.08 -10.06 -0.07
CA LEU A 103 4.12 -9.68 0.89
C LEU A 103 4.74 -10.90 1.61
N ILE A 104 3.95 -11.93 1.87
CA ILE A 104 4.42 -13.17 2.50
C ILE A 104 5.24 -14.01 1.51
N ARG A 105 4.81 -14.06 0.26
CA ARG A 105 5.27 -15.05 -0.71
C ARG A 105 6.42 -14.61 -1.58
N VAL A 106 6.47 -13.33 -1.97
CA VAL A 106 7.38 -12.86 -3.03
C VAL A 106 8.66 -12.22 -2.51
N PRO A 107 8.62 -11.13 -1.71
CA PRO A 107 9.85 -10.56 -1.19
C PRO A 107 10.45 -11.46 -0.10
N LYS A 108 11.73 -11.29 0.18
CA LYS A 108 12.35 -11.95 1.33
C LYS A 108 11.72 -11.48 2.65
N TRP A 109 11.44 -10.18 2.73
CA TRP A 109 10.77 -9.54 3.85
C TRP A 109 9.64 -8.66 3.32
N GLY A 110 8.46 -8.77 3.88
CA GLY A 110 7.31 -7.97 3.53
C GLY A 110 6.68 -7.33 4.76
N TYR A 111 6.25 -6.07 4.62
CA TYR A 111 5.64 -5.31 5.70
C TYR A 111 4.51 -4.44 5.20
N PHE A 112 3.47 -4.30 6.02
CA PHE A 112 2.61 -3.13 5.98
C PHE A 112 3.26 -2.05 6.85
N CYS A 113 3.20 -0.80 6.43
CA CYS A 113 3.84 0.31 7.12
C CYS A 113 2.92 1.53 7.13
N ASP A 114 2.68 2.11 8.30
CA ASP A 114 1.75 3.21 8.46
C ASP A 114 2.36 4.45 9.15
N ASP A 115 3.65 4.43 9.40
CA ASP A 115 4.37 5.60 9.87
C ASP A 115 5.82 5.67 9.36
N LEU A 116 6.38 6.88 9.42
CA LEU A 116 7.72 7.16 8.89
C LEU A 116 8.83 6.50 9.70
N ASP A 117 8.68 6.42 11.03
CA ASP A 117 9.70 5.84 11.90
C ASP A 117 9.82 4.33 11.68
N ASP A 118 8.69 3.64 11.54
CA ASP A 118 8.66 2.22 11.18
C ASP A 118 9.31 1.99 9.82
N PHE A 119 9.04 2.85 8.84
CA PHE A 119 9.67 2.78 7.52
C PHE A 119 11.20 2.88 7.62
N ILE A 120 11.73 3.85 8.36
CA ILE A 120 13.16 4.01 8.58
C ILE A 120 13.76 2.75 9.22
N ASN A 121 13.10 2.21 10.23
CA ASN A 121 13.53 0.99 10.91
C ASN A 121 13.55 -0.23 9.97
N ILE A 122 12.56 -0.37 9.10
CA ILE A 122 12.52 -1.43 8.08
C ILE A 122 13.76 -1.35 7.17
N ILE A 123 14.06 -0.16 6.64
CA ILE A 123 15.19 0.04 5.74
C ILE A 123 16.54 -0.17 6.45
N ASP A 124 16.64 0.23 7.70
CA ASP A 124 17.86 0.10 8.50
C ASP A 124 18.09 -1.34 9.04
N GLY A 125 17.20 -2.26 8.71
CA GLY A 125 17.30 -3.67 9.14
C GLY A 125 16.82 -3.94 10.55
N GLY A 126 16.16 -2.96 11.19
CA GLY A 126 15.55 -3.10 12.51
C GLY A 126 14.16 -3.75 12.45
N VAL A 127 13.54 -3.83 13.63
CA VAL A 127 12.15 -4.28 13.77
C VAL A 127 11.24 -3.08 13.56
N GLY A 128 10.41 -3.15 12.55
CA GLY A 128 9.42 -2.11 12.23
C GLY A 128 8.36 -2.65 11.31
N GLY A 129 7.24 -1.95 11.23
CA GLY A 129 6.13 -2.34 10.37
C GLY A 129 5.25 -3.44 10.96
N ILE A 130 4.27 -3.84 10.18
CA ILE A 130 3.22 -4.79 10.57
C ILE A 130 3.42 -6.05 9.76
N ASP A 131 3.47 -7.19 10.45
CA ASP A 131 3.64 -8.50 9.83
C ASP A 131 2.42 -8.83 8.94
N PRO A 132 2.63 -9.10 7.65
CA PRO A 132 1.54 -9.45 6.74
C PRO A 132 0.82 -10.75 7.13
N VAL A 133 1.46 -11.66 7.85
CA VAL A 133 0.80 -12.87 8.37
C VAL A 133 -0.32 -12.49 9.32
N ASN A 134 -0.08 -11.53 10.21
CA ASN A 134 -1.09 -11.07 11.17
C ASN A 134 -2.25 -10.36 10.46
N VAL A 135 -1.96 -9.56 9.44
CA VAL A 135 -3.00 -8.92 8.63
C VAL A 135 -3.84 -9.98 7.91
N LEU A 136 -3.20 -10.97 7.30
CA LEU A 136 -3.88 -12.05 6.58
C LEU A 136 -4.81 -12.86 7.51
N GLU A 137 -4.33 -13.23 8.68
CA GLU A 137 -5.10 -13.99 9.66
C GLU A 137 -6.32 -13.18 10.15
N TYR A 138 -6.12 -11.90 10.45
CA TYR A 138 -7.21 -11.01 10.83
C TYR A 138 -8.27 -10.91 9.73
N CYS A 139 -7.84 -10.68 8.49
CA CYS A 139 -8.74 -10.51 7.35
C CYS A 139 -9.51 -11.80 7.02
N LYS A 140 -8.90 -12.97 7.16
CA LYS A 140 -9.58 -14.26 6.95
C LYS A 140 -10.68 -14.54 7.98
N LYS A 141 -10.56 -14.01 9.19
CA LYS A 141 -11.55 -14.12 10.26
C LYS A 141 -12.59 -12.99 10.24
N ALA A 142 -12.34 -11.91 9.50
CA ALA A 142 -13.22 -10.75 9.46
C ALA A 142 -14.56 -11.10 8.81
N LYS A 143 -15.66 -10.70 9.46
CA LYS A 143 -17.01 -10.87 8.94
C LYS A 143 -17.49 -9.69 8.10
N THR A 144 -16.74 -8.62 8.07
CA THR A 144 -17.02 -7.40 7.32
C THR A 144 -16.25 -7.39 5.99
N LYS A 145 -16.79 -6.69 4.98
CA LYS A 145 -16.11 -6.53 3.69
C LYS A 145 -15.04 -5.44 3.69
N GLN A 146 -15.09 -4.53 4.67
CA GLN A 146 -14.18 -3.41 4.81
C GLN A 146 -13.79 -3.22 6.28
N ILE A 147 -12.57 -2.75 6.51
CA ILE A 147 -12.07 -2.38 7.82
C ILE A 147 -11.43 -0.99 7.77
N LEU A 148 -11.40 -0.31 8.92
CA LEU A 148 -10.56 0.87 9.13
C LEU A 148 -9.16 0.40 9.52
N TRP A 149 -8.15 0.97 8.87
CA TRP A 149 -6.77 0.63 9.19
C TRP A 149 -6.40 1.12 10.58
N ASP A 150 -6.02 0.20 11.43
CA ASP A 150 -5.48 0.43 12.76
C ASP A 150 -4.49 -0.71 13.07
N LYS A 151 -3.21 -0.37 13.20
CA LYS A 151 -2.17 -1.38 13.43
C LYS A 151 -2.37 -2.20 14.69
N SER A 152 -3.10 -1.67 15.69
CA SER A 152 -3.42 -2.41 16.91
C SER A 152 -4.28 -3.67 16.66
N LEU A 153 -5.00 -3.74 15.54
CA LEU A 153 -5.77 -4.91 15.14
C LEU A 153 -4.89 -6.12 14.80
N PHE A 154 -3.63 -5.90 14.46
CA PHE A 154 -2.72 -6.90 13.89
C PHE A 154 -1.54 -7.27 14.82
N ILE A 155 -1.65 -6.89 16.05
CA ILE A 155 -0.64 -7.22 17.08
C ILE A 155 -1.01 -8.51 17.78
#